data_9031d16778c0a360b37b97569e3913ea
#
_entry.id   9031d16778c0a360b37b97569e3913ea
#
_cell.length_a   1.000
_cell.length_b   1.000
_cell.length_c   1.000
_cell.angle_alpha   90.00
_cell.angle_beta   90.00
_cell.angle_gamma   90.00
#
_symmetry.space_group_name_H-M   'P 1'
#
loop_
_entity.id
_entity.type
_entity.pdbx_description
1 polymer ?
#
loop_
_entity_poly.entity_id
_entity_poly.type
_entity_poly.pdbx_seq_one_letter_code
_entity_poly.pdbx_strand_id
1 'polypeptide(L)'
;MFIKKNVKRSIGASLFSATWIKADGNPRTILGKLPTNEKFFNGGELKGDRRHLLETIDVTILRKNKDPKKSWRSVNLTTLTSLKIGGVEWIK
;
A
#
# COMPACT_ATOMS: atom_id res chain seq x y z
N MET A 1 -0.47 -16.53 -1.51
CA MET A 1 0.55 -15.46 -1.45
C MET A 1 0.10 -14.28 -2.29
N PHE A 2 0.26 -13.07 -1.76
CA PHE A 2 -0.09 -11.87 -2.49
C PHE A 2 1.06 -11.47 -3.40
N ILE A 3 0.81 -11.42 -4.70
CA ILE A 3 1.80 -11.04 -5.70
C ILE A 3 1.54 -9.58 -6.09
N LYS A 4 2.57 -8.74 -5.99
CA LYS A 4 2.47 -7.30 -6.21
C LYS A 4 1.75 -6.91 -7.50
N LYS A 5 2.11 -7.54 -8.61
CA LYS A 5 1.49 -7.26 -9.91
C LYS A 5 -0.01 -7.53 -9.89
N ASN A 6 -0.42 -8.65 -9.30
CA ASN A 6 -1.83 -9.03 -9.23
C ASN A 6 -2.59 -8.13 -8.28
N VAL A 7 -2.00 -7.77 -7.15
CA VAL A 7 -2.59 -6.86 -6.18
C VAL A 7 -2.83 -5.48 -6.82
N LYS A 8 -1.82 -4.94 -7.49
CA LYS A 8 -1.95 -3.65 -8.18
C LYS A 8 -3.05 -3.69 -9.25
N ARG A 9 -3.13 -4.77 -10.01
CA ARG A 9 -4.16 -4.94 -11.04
C ARG A 9 -5.56 -4.98 -10.42
N SER A 10 -5.72 -5.69 -9.32
CA SER A 10 -7.00 -5.81 -8.63
C SER A 10 -7.45 -4.48 -8.02
N ILE A 11 -6.51 -3.71 -7.48
CA ILE A 11 -6.83 -2.41 -6.88
C ILE A 11 -7.19 -1.39 -7.96
N GLY A 12 -6.39 -1.31 -9.02
CA GLY A 12 -6.58 -0.31 -10.07
C GLY A 12 -6.63 1.10 -9.50
N ALA A 13 -7.70 1.83 -9.80
CA ALA A 13 -7.93 3.20 -9.31
C ALA A 13 -8.78 3.25 -8.05
N SER A 14 -9.13 2.09 -7.47
CA SER A 14 -10.02 2.01 -6.32
C SER A 14 -9.29 2.27 -5.00
N LEU A 15 -10.05 2.65 -3.98
CA LEU A 15 -9.56 2.65 -2.61
C LEU A 15 -9.54 1.21 -2.09
N PHE A 16 -8.63 0.93 -1.17
CA PHE A 16 -8.52 -0.39 -0.56
C PHE A 16 -8.10 -0.28 0.89
N SER A 17 -8.44 -1.29 1.68
CA SER A 17 -7.94 -1.44 3.04
C SER A 17 -6.91 -2.56 3.06
N ALA A 18 -5.80 -2.34 3.73
CA ALA A 18 -4.76 -3.35 3.88
C ALA A 18 -4.32 -3.44 5.33
N THR A 19 -4.15 -4.68 5.80
CA THR A 19 -3.62 -4.95 7.13
C THR A 19 -2.40 -5.84 7.00
N TRP A 20 -1.29 -5.42 7.57
CA TRP A 20 -0.05 -6.21 7.54
C TRP A 20 0.66 -6.09 8.87
N ILE A 21 1.62 -6.97 9.09
CA ILE A 21 2.44 -6.95 10.31
C ILE A 21 3.70 -6.15 10.02
N LYS A 22 3.93 -5.10 10.81
CA LYS A 22 5.12 -4.25 10.68
C LYS A 22 6.36 -4.98 11.20
N ALA A 23 7.52 -4.38 10.93
CA ALA A 23 8.81 -4.94 11.37
C ALA A 23 8.90 -5.11 12.90
N ASP A 24 8.16 -4.28 13.66
CA ASP A 24 8.11 -4.37 15.12
C ASP A 24 7.14 -5.44 15.64
N GLY A 25 6.49 -6.18 14.73
CA GLY A 25 5.55 -7.23 15.09
C GLY A 25 4.11 -6.78 15.30
N ASN A 26 3.83 -5.49 15.21
CA ASN A 26 2.48 -4.96 15.41
C ASN A 26 1.72 -4.89 14.09
N PRO A 27 0.41 -5.20 14.11
CA PRO A 27 -0.42 -5.05 12.91
C PRO A 27 -0.67 -3.59 12.60
N ARG A 28 -0.76 -3.27 11.33
CA ARG A 28 -1.14 -1.94 10.85
C ARG A 28 -2.19 -2.06 9.77
N THR A 29 -3.24 -1.25 9.88
CA THR A 29 -4.30 -1.17 8.88
C THR A 29 -4.34 0.24 8.32
N ILE A 30 -4.43 0.36 7.01
CA ILE A 30 -4.60 1.65 6.35
C ILE A 30 -5.74 1.58 5.33
N LEU A 31 -6.31 2.75 5.04
CA LEU A 31 -7.13 2.96 3.86
C LEU A 31 -6.20 3.60 2.83
N GLY A 32 -5.97 2.90 1.74
CA GLY A 32 -4.97 3.31 0.77
C GLY A 32 -5.51 3.47 -0.63
N LYS A 33 -4.69 4.09 -1.46
CA LYS A 33 -4.88 4.11 -2.91
C LYS A 33 -3.52 4.00 -3.57
N LEU A 34 -3.50 3.48 -4.80
CA LEU A 34 -2.27 3.45 -5.56
C LEU A 34 -1.97 4.85 -6.10
N PRO A 35 -0.71 5.25 -6.12
CA PRO A 35 -0.33 6.55 -6.69
C PRO A 35 -0.60 6.55 -8.20
N THR A 36 -1.14 7.67 -8.69
CA THR A 36 -1.38 7.83 -10.11
C THR A 36 -0.12 8.21 -10.88
N ASN A 37 0.90 8.65 -10.18
CA ASN A 37 2.16 9.08 -10.78
C ASN A 37 3.32 8.61 -9.92
N GLU A 38 4.08 7.66 -10.44
CA GLU A 38 5.24 7.10 -9.76
C GLU A 38 6.33 8.13 -9.48
N LYS A 39 6.30 9.28 -10.16
CA LYS A 39 7.25 10.38 -9.91
C LYS A 39 7.09 11.01 -8.54
N PHE A 40 6.00 10.73 -7.82
CA PHE A 40 5.87 11.14 -6.42
C PHE A 40 6.85 10.41 -5.51
N PHE A 41 7.47 9.35 -5.99
CA PHE A 41 8.54 8.68 -5.26
C PHE A 41 9.83 9.45 -5.47
N ASN A 42 10.01 10.53 -4.75
CA ASN A 42 11.24 11.25 -4.59
C ASN A 42 12.16 11.38 -5.80
N GLY A 43 11.72 11.13 -7.03
CA GLY A 43 12.55 11.16 -8.22
C GLY A 43 13.79 10.27 -8.16
N GLY A 44 13.87 9.39 -7.17
CA GLY A 44 15.01 8.50 -7.02
C GLY A 44 14.71 7.09 -7.46
N GLU A 45 15.72 6.35 -7.84
CA GLU A 45 15.59 4.94 -8.09
C GLU A 45 15.30 4.23 -6.76
N LEU A 46 14.34 3.32 -6.78
CA LEU A 46 14.10 2.44 -5.64
C LEU A 46 15.27 1.47 -5.57
N LYS A 47 16.07 1.61 -4.53
CA LYS A 47 17.23 0.74 -4.32
C LYS A 47 16.82 -0.54 -3.62
N GLY A 48 17.42 -1.65 -4.02
CA GLY A 48 17.20 -2.96 -3.42
C GLY A 48 15.96 -3.65 -3.97
N ASP A 49 15.67 -4.82 -3.44
CA ASP A 49 14.55 -5.64 -3.86
C ASP A 49 13.29 -5.20 -3.12
N ARG A 50 12.39 -4.56 -3.85
CA ARG A 50 11.14 -4.06 -3.28
C ARG A 50 9.91 -4.81 -3.80
N ARG A 51 10.09 -6.00 -4.35
CA ARG A 51 8.98 -6.79 -4.89
C ARG A 51 7.95 -7.16 -3.82
N HIS A 52 8.36 -7.22 -2.56
CA HIS A 52 7.47 -7.52 -1.45
C HIS A 52 6.80 -6.28 -0.85
N LEU A 53 7.13 -5.09 -1.35
CA LEU A 53 6.57 -3.84 -0.84
C LEU A 53 5.66 -3.21 -1.88
N LEU A 54 4.42 -2.93 -1.47
CA LEU A 54 3.46 -2.20 -2.29
C LEU A 54 3.46 -0.75 -1.84
N GLU A 55 3.88 0.13 -2.74
CA GLU A 55 3.90 1.56 -2.45
C GLU A 55 2.48 2.11 -2.56
N THR A 56 2.00 2.74 -1.48
CA THR A 56 0.63 3.22 -1.38
C THR A 56 0.60 4.61 -0.80
N ILE A 57 -0.54 5.29 -1.01
CA ILE A 57 -0.84 6.55 -0.34
C ILE A 57 -1.88 6.25 0.74
N ASP A 58 -1.57 6.61 1.98
CA ASP A 58 -2.53 6.53 3.07
C ASP A 58 -3.52 7.67 2.94
N VAL A 59 -4.73 7.35 2.51
CA VAL A 59 -5.77 8.34 2.21
C VAL A 59 -6.16 9.13 3.46
N THR A 60 -6.16 8.50 4.62
CA THR A 60 -6.49 9.17 5.88
C THR A 60 -5.48 10.28 6.19
N ILE A 61 -4.20 9.98 6.04
CA ILE A 61 -3.13 10.96 6.26
C ILE A 61 -3.17 12.04 5.18
N LEU A 62 -3.41 11.66 3.94
CA LEU A 62 -3.50 12.61 2.83
C LEU A 62 -4.61 13.62 3.05
N ARG A 63 -5.79 13.19 3.50
CA ARG A 63 -6.92 14.07 3.79
C ARG A 63 -6.58 15.05 4.91
N LYS A 64 -5.79 14.61 5.89
CA LYS A 64 -5.42 15.42 7.03
C LYS A 64 -4.33 16.43 6.69
N ASN A 65 -3.28 16.00 6.00
CA ASN A 65 -2.09 16.81 5.74
C ASN A 65 -2.01 17.39 4.33
N LYS A 66 -2.80 16.87 3.39
CA LYS A 66 -2.82 17.27 1.98
C LYS A 66 -1.46 17.21 1.30
N ASP A 67 -0.53 16.43 1.84
CA ASP A 67 0.82 16.28 1.30
C ASP A 67 1.05 14.81 0.94
N PRO A 68 1.12 14.48 -0.37
CA PRO A 68 1.35 13.10 -0.79
C PRO A 68 2.64 12.51 -0.24
N LYS A 69 3.68 13.32 -0.07
CA LYS A 69 4.97 12.84 0.44
C LYS A 69 4.89 12.33 1.87
N LYS A 70 4.05 12.95 2.70
CA LYS A 70 3.88 12.54 4.10
C LYS A 70 2.94 11.36 4.25
N SER A 71 2.16 11.05 3.22
CA SER A 71 1.16 9.99 3.26
C SER A 71 1.64 8.69 2.64
N TRP A 72 2.90 8.62 2.22
CA TRP A 72 3.49 7.40 1.68
C TRP A 72 3.57 6.29 2.71
N ARG A 73 3.16 5.10 2.31
CA ARG A 73 3.33 3.90 3.12
C ARG A 73 3.70 2.74 2.22
N SER A 74 4.64 1.93 2.68
CA SER A 74 5.00 0.68 1.99
C SER A 74 4.30 -0.47 2.70
N VAL A 75 3.35 -1.09 2.01
CA VAL A 75 2.62 -2.24 2.55
C VAL A 75 3.44 -3.49 2.28
N ASN A 76 3.78 -4.23 3.33
CA ASN A 76 4.55 -5.46 3.18
C ASN A 76 3.63 -6.61 2.76
N LEU A 77 3.75 -7.04 1.51
CA LEU A 77 2.91 -8.10 0.96
C LEU A 77 3.23 -9.48 1.57
N THR A 78 4.46 -9.66 2.07
CA THR A 78 4.86 -10.90 2.72
C THR A 78 4.10 -11.10 4.04
N THR A 79 3.88 -10.02 4.78
CA THR A 79 3.19 -10.05 6.06
C THR A 79 1.75 -9.57 5.98
N LEU A 80 1.24 -9.35 4.77
CA LEU A 80 -0.14 -8.92 4.55
C LEU A 80 -1.10 -10.01 5.03
N THR A 81 -2.00 -9.66 5.94
CA THR A 81 -2.97 -10.58 6.50
C THR A 81 -4.36 -10.39 5.93
N SER A 82 -4.69 -9.17 5.48
CA SER A 82 -6.01 -8.87 4.92
C SER A 82 -5.89 -7.78 3.86
N LEU A 83 -6.62 -7.95 2.78
CA LEU A 83 -6.75 -6.95 1.72
C LEU A 83 -8.21 -6.87 1.33
N LYS A 84 -8.80 -5.68 1.42
CA LYS A 84 -10.20 -5.46 1.06
C LYS A 84 -10.32 -4.41 -0.03
N ILE A 85 -10.96 -4.79 -1.13
CA ILE A 85 -11.16 -3.93 -2.29
C ILE A 85 -12.63 -4.02 -2.69
N GLY A 86 -13.33 -2.88 -2.70
CA GLY A 86 -14.71 -2.82 -3.19
C GLY A 86 -15.67 -3.80 -2.52
N GLY A 87 -15.51 -4.07 -1.24
CA GLY A 87 -16.38 -4.99 -0.51
C GLY A 87 -15.95 -6.45 -0.56
N VAL A 88 -14.92 -6.77 -1.33
CA VAL A 88 -14.35 -8.13 -1.38
C VAL A 88 -13.09 -8.15 -0.53
N GLU A 89 -13.03 -9.11 0.38
CA GLU A 89 -11.89 -9.24 1.29
C GLU A 89 -11.14 -10.55 1.00
N TRP A 90 -9.82 -10.41 0.88
CA TRP A 90 -8.90 -11.56 0.80
C TRP A 90 -8.16 -11.66 2.12
N ILE A 91 -8.22 -12.81 2.75
CA ILE A 91 -7.57 -13.10 4.02
C ILE A 91 -6.52 -14.17 3.78
N LYS A 92 -5.34 -13.93 4.31
CA LYS A 92 -4.26 -14.91 4.20
C LYS A 92 -4.38 -15.97 5.30
#